data_494455c22ce0369da008421f92f6b720
#
_entry.id   494455c22ce0369da008421f92f6b720
#
_cell.length_a   1.000
_cell.length_b   1.000
_cell.length_c   1.000
_cell.angle_alpha   90.00
_cell.angle_beta   90.00
_cell.angle_gamma   90.00
#
_symmetry.space_group_name_H-M   'P 1'
#
loop_
_entity.id
_entity.type
_entity.pdbx_description
1 polymer ?
#
loop_
_entity_poly.entity_id
_entity_poly.type
_entity_poly.pdbx_seq_one_letter_code
_entity_poly.pdbx_strand_id
1 'polypeptide(L)'
;MKEEDRRREEEERRREQLFRAIEQLIYTAYLQALSLPAVRRAIEQKKDDFFFESNHTANRQVERVLGAMADRLNGLLLNGIRREWEFSTEVLEARVEAQLDPSTRDRMLRDRLRIDATQRSRQASADAFVREKQRDGLNLSGRVWNLAGNAKKEIEVILQNAIKEGRRGTEIAKDLRRFLIEPNKLFRRVRNKETGALELSAAAKAYHPGQGVYRSSYKNALRMARTELKAAQCEAAWQSAQTNPLIVGWEIRLSNNHTTLRDGKPCPFHDMCDELQGVYPKAFRFRGWHPHCRCEMLPIIARPSDRKELYRRIFKGDAKERASWSPRAVEEVPQVFTDWVEKNRARARGWRTLPRFITDNPAYIVGEYGRPKPRPVEVPPGFLDFEDPRKPSRKREKTEEEQADIRRRWNSRKEYNAYGDDVKRILFDHDTGGYVVAHASRIAHGETSENEEKKLNKELRMAKVYAQNGYRVEMLGEADRDSAPDVLINGIRGDFKSTGSSNNIVKYAKKAFQKQGADIVLFEIDAMTRDIYSELLKAKKKGGRVFYYTKEDELVHEL
;
A
#
# COMPACT_ATOMS: atom_id res chain seq x y z
N MET A 1 -24.67 -26.95 12.41
CA MET A 1 -23.91 -25.68 12.47
C MET A 1 -24.84 -24.60 11.98
N LYS A 2 -25.13 -23.60 12.80
CA LYS A 2 -26.03 -22.51 12.42
C LYS A 2 -25.39 -21.72 11.26
N GLU A 3 -26.19 -21.19 10.37
CA GLU A 3 -25.69 -20.42 9.20
C GLU A 3 -24.77 -19.27 9.61
N GLU A 4 -25.03 -18.68 10.77
CA GLU A 4 -24.22 -17.60 11.36
C GLU A 4 -22.80 -18.09 11.73
N ASP A 5 -22.67 -19.32 12.27
CA ASP A 5 -21.36 -19.89 12.61
C ASP A 5 -20.53 -20.14 11.35
N ARG A 6 -21.17 -20.64 10.28
CA ARG A 6 -20.53 -20.87 8.98
C ARG A 6 -20.04 -19.56 8.34
N ARG A 7 -20.81 -18.48 8.43
CA ARG A 7 -20.42 -17.16 7.95
C ARG A 7 -19.24 -16.59 8.74
N ARG A 8 -19.20 -16.78 10.05
CA ARG A 8 -18.07 -16.37 10.89
C ARG A 8 -16.78 -17.12 10.54
N GLU A 9 -16.86 -18.44 10.36
CA GLU A 9 -15.71 -19.26 9.95
C GLU A 9 -15.18 -18.83 8.57
N GLU A 10 -16.07 -18.49 7.65
CA GLU A 10 -15.68 -17.99 6.33
C GLU A 10 -14.99 -16.63 6.40
N GLU A 11 -15.48 -15.72 7.24
CA GLU A 11 -14.85 -14.42 7.50
C GLU A 11 -13.44 -14.61 8.10
N GLU A 12 -13.30 -15.43 9.13
CA GLU A 12 -12.00 -15.70 9.76
C GLU A 12 -11.01 -16.31 8.77
N ARG A 13 -11.45 -17.25 7.94
CA ARG A 13 -10.61 -17.87 6.90
C ARG A 13 -10.10 -16.84 5.88
N ARG A 14 -10.96 -15.94 5.41
CA ARG A 14 -10.58 -14.87 4.47
C ARG A 14 -9.57 -13.91 5.09
N ARG A 15 -9.78 -13.52 6.34
CA ARG A 15 -8.84 -12.65 7.08
C ARG A 15 -7.48 -13.32 7.27
N GLU A 16 -7.46 -14.61 7.60
CA GLU A 16 -6.22 -15.38 7.70
C GLU A 16 -5.47 -15.43 6.36
N GLN A 17 -6.17 -15.68 5.26
CA GLN A 17 -5.57 -15.68 3.92
C GLN A 17 -4.94 -14.32 3.59
N LEU A 18 -5.63 -13.22 3.88
CA LEU A 18 -5.08 -11.88 3.71
C LEU A 18 -3.84 -11.65 4.58
N PHE A 19 -3.87 -12.06 5.85
CA PHE A 19 -2.72 -11.88 6.74
C PHE A 19 -1.51 -12.71 6.30
N ARG A 20 -1.72 -13.94 5.81
CA ARG A 20 -0.66 -14.76 5.20
C ARG A 20 -0.10 -14.11 3.94
N ALA A 21 -0.94 -13.52 3.10
CA ALA A 21 -0.49 -12.79 1.90
C ALA A 21 0.35 -11.56 2.26
N ILE A 22 -0.04 -10.81 3.29
CA ILE A 22 0.75 -9.67 3.80
C ILE A 22 2.09 -10.14 4.38
N GLU A 23 2.10 -11.23 5.16
CA GLU A 23 3.33 -11.83 5.68
C GLU A 23 4.29 -12.20 4.55
N GLN A 24 3.79 -12.94 3.57
CA GLN A 24 4.59 -13.39 2.43
C GLN A 24 5.12 -12.21 1.60
N LEU A 25 4.30 -11.19 1.38
CA LEU A 25 4.70 -9.99 0.66
C LEU A 25 5.88 -9.29 1.35
N ILE A 26 5.77 -9.04 2.64
CA ILE A 26 6.81 -8.33 3.41
C ILE A 26 8.07 -9.18 3.47
N TYR A 27 7.95 -10.47 3.79
CA TYR A 27 9.08 -11.40 3.83
C TYR A 27 9.83 -11.45 2.49
N THR A 28 9.09 -11.54 1.37
CA THR A 28 9.67 -11.56 0.02
C THR A 28 10.40 -10.25 -0.30
N ALA A 29 9.81 -9.11 0.06
CA ALA A 29 10.44 -7.80 -0.17
C ALA A 29 11.76 -7.66 0.61
N TYR A 30 11.81 -8.12 1.86
CA TYR A 30 13.04 -8.11 2.64
C TYR A 30 14.10 -9.04 2.06
N LEU A 31 13.71 -10.26 1.63
CA LEU A 31 14.65 -11.18 0.95
C LEU A 31 15.20 -10.57 -0.34
N GLN A 32 14.35 -9.93 -1.14
CA GLN A 32 14.77 -9.25 -2.35
C GLN A 32 15.75 -8.12 -2.04
N ALA A 33 15.43 -7.25 -1.06
CA ALA A 33 16.30 -6.16 -0.65
C ALA A 33 17.68 -6.65 -0.18
N LEU A 34 17.73 -7.71 0.64
CA LEU A 34 18.98 -8.30 1.12
C LEU A 34 19.77 -9.02 0.02
N SER A 35 19.10 -9.45 -1.04
CA SER A 35 19.71 -10.17 -2.18
C SER A 35 20.28 -9.24 -3.25
N LEU A 36 20.02 -7.93 -3.16
CA LEU A 36 20.51 -6.96 -4.14
C LEU A 36 22.05 -6.96 -4.22
N PRO A 37 22.62 -6.92 -5.44
CA PRO A 37 24.08 -6.97 -5.61
C PRO A 37 24.81 -5.85 -4.86
N ALA A 38 24.24 -4.64 -4.85
CA ALA A 38 24.83 -3.52 -4.13
C ALA A 38 24.81 -3.72 -2.60
N VAL A 39 23.75 -4.33 -2.08
CA VAL A 39 23.63 -4.67 -0.64
C VAL A 39 24.59 -5.80 -0.27
N ARG A 40 24.70 -6.84 -1.09
CA ARG A 40 25.66 -7.96 -0.87
C ARG A 40 27.09 -7.45 -0.85
N ARG A 41 27.48 -6.61 -1.82
CA ARG A 41 28.81 -6.00 -1.84
C ARG A 41 29.11 -5.18 -0.59
N ALA A 42 28.13 -4.43 -0.10
CA ALA A 42 28.28 -3.66 1.13
C ALA A 42 28.53 -4.56 2.36
N ILE A 43 27.86 -5.72 2.43
CA ILE A 43 28.09 -6.73 3.48
C ILE A 43 29.51 -7.31 3.37
N GLU A 44 29.94 -7.65 2.16
CA GLU A 44 31.26 -8.26 1.89
C GLU A 44 32.41 -7.29 2.19
N GLN A 45 32.24 -6.00 1.92
CA GLN A 45 33.23 -4.96 2.19
C GLN A 45 33.41 -4.64 3.68
N LYS A 46 32.63 -5.24 4.58
CA LYS A 46 32.70 -5.08 6.06
C LYS A 46 32.80 -3.62 6.52
N LYS A 47 32.07 -2.72 5.85
CA LYS A 47 32.00 -1.32 6.28
C LYS A 47 31.25 -1.26 7.61
N ASP A 48 31.96 -0.88 8.68
CA ASP A 48 31.44 -0.88 10.05
C ASP A 48 30.16 -0.05 10.26
N ASP A 49 29.94 0.95 9.41
CA ASP A 49 28.75 1.80 9.42
C ASP A 49 28.11 1.82 8.01
N PHE A 50 27.24 0.84 7.77
CA PHE A 50 26.45 0.83 6.53
C PHE A 50 25.20 1.69 6.70
N PHE A 51 25.09 2.75 5.90
CA PHE A 51 23.90 3.57 5.75
C PHE A 51 23.47 3.61 4.28
N PHE A 52 22.19 3.49 4.03
CA PHE A 52 21.68 3.63 2.65
C PHE A 52 21.98 5.01 2.07
N GLU A 53 21.98 6.06 2.89
CA GLU A 53 22.31 7.42 2.49
C GLU A 53 23.72 7.54 1.88
N SER A 54 24.68 6.79 2.38
CA SER A 54 26.07 6.78 1.87
C SER A 54 26.24 5.84 0.66
N ASN A 55 25.23 5.06 0.29
CA ASN A 55 25.27 4.13 -0.84
C ASN A 55 24.06 4.34 -1.77
N HIS A 56 24.16 5.34 -2.63
CA HIS A 56 23.07 5.78 -3.51
C HIS A 56 22.51 4.65 -4.41
N THR A 57 23.35 3.72 -4.87
CA THR A 57 22.90 2.61 -5.71
C THR A 57 22.06 1.62 -4.92
N ALA A 58 22.55 1.17 -3.74
CA ALA A 58 21.78 0.29 -2.86
C ALA A 58 20.50 0.96 -2.39
N ASN A 59 20.56 2.25 -2.06
CA ASN A 59 19.43 3.05 -1.65
C ASN A 59 18.30 3.02 -2.68
N ARG A 60 18.58 3.41 -3.92
CA ARG A 60 17.58 3.41 -5.01
C ARG A 60 16.99 2.03 -5.29
N GLN A 61 17.82 1.00 -5.28
CA GLN A 61 17.35 -0.37 -5.52
C GLN A 61 16.42 -0.85 -4.40
N VAL A 62 16.77 -0.60 -3.13
CA VAL A 62 15.91 -0.94 -1.97
C VAL A 62 14.62 -0.14 -1.98
N GLU A 63 14.66 1.15 -2.28
CA GLU A 63 13.47 1.99 -2.41
C GLU A 63 12.50 1.48 -3.48
N ARG A 64 13.00 1.00 -4.62
CA ARG A 64 12.19 0.39 -5.66
C ARG A 64 11.48 -0.89 -5.18
N VAL A 65 12.21 -1.77 -4.48
CA VAL A 65 11.64 -3.00 -3.91
C VAL A 65 10.57 -2.67 -2.86
N LEU A 66 10.86 -1.72 -1.97
CA LEU A 66 9.91 -1.31 -0.92
C LEU A 66 8.72 -0.53 -1.47
N GLY A 67 8.91 0.25 -2.52
CA GLY A 67 7.83 0.91 -3.25
C GLY A 67 6.86 -0.11 -3.85
N ALA A 68 7.37 -1.11 -4.57
CA ALA A 68 6.56 -2.20 -5.10
C ALA A 68 5.84 -3.00 -4.00
N MET A 69 6.48 -3.20 -2.85
CA MET A 69 5.84 -3.81 -1.68
C MET A 69 4.70 -2.93 -1.16
N ALA A 70 4.89 -1.61 -1.06
CA ALA A 70 3.88 -0.69 -0.59
C ALA A 70 2.65 -0.67 -1.51
N ASP A 71 2.85 -0.64 -2.82
CA ASP A 71 1.75 -0.67 -3.80
C ASP A 71 0.95 -1.97 -3.71
N ARG A 72 1.62 -3.12 -3.63
CA ARG A 72 0.96 -4.42 -3.45
C ARG A 72 0.24 -4.52 -2.12
N LEU A 73 0.83 -4.03 -1.03
CA LEU A 73 0.20 -4.00 0.29
C LEU A 73 -1.05 -3.12 0.27
N ASN A 74 -0.99 -1.96 -0.37
CA ASN A 74 -2.13 -1.08 -0.54
C ASN A 74 -3.26 -1.78 -1.32
N GLY A 75 -2.95 -2.48 -2.41
CA GLY A 75 -3.92 -3.27 -3.17
C GLY A 75 -4.57 -4.39 -2.35
N LEU A 76 -3.79 -5.13 -1.56
CA LEU A 76 -4.31 -6.18 -0.67
C LEU A 76 -5.27 -5.60 0.39
N LEU A 77 -4.91 -4.47 1.00
CA LEU A 77 -5.74 -3.80 2.00
C LEU A 77 -7.03 -3.24 1.40
N LEU A 78 -6.96 -2.59 0.23
CA LEU A 78 -8.13 -2.10 -0.50
C LEU A 78 -9.13 -3.22 -0.80
N ASN A 79 -8.64 -4.31 -1.36
CA ASN A 79 -9.47 -5.47 -1.67
C ASN A 79 -10.06 -6.10 -0.41
N GLY A 80 -9.27 -6.20 0.67
CA GLY A 80 -9.73 -6.67 1.96
C GLY A 80 -10.84 -5.78 2.53
N ILE A 81 -10.67 -4.47 2.53
CA ILE A 81 -11.65 -3.49 3.01
C ILE A 81 -12.96 -3.58 2.21
N ARG A 82 -12.90 -3.63 0.88
CA ARG A 82 -14.10 -3.75 0.04
C ARG A 82 -14.88 -5.03 0.33
N ARG A 83 -14.19 -6.16 0.48
CA ARG A 83 -14.82 -7.45 0.83
C ARG A 83 -15.45 -7.43 2.22
N GLU A 84 -14.77 -6.87 3.21
CA GLU A 84 -15.34 -6.71 4.56
C GLU A 84 -16.57 -5.79 4.55
N TRP A 85 -16.56 -4.77 3.71
CA TRP A 85 -17.70 -3.86 3.54
C TRP A 85 -18.94 -4.59 3.00
N GLU A 86 -18.78 -5.32 1.92
CA GLU A 86 -19.86 -6.13 1.31
C GLU A 86 -20.38 -7.17 2.31
N PHE A 87 -19.48 -7.95 2.89
CA PHE A 87 -19.83 -8.98 3.86
C PHE A 87 -20.57 -8.43 5.09
N SER A 88 -20.11 -7.33 5.65
CA SER A 88 -20.76 -6.71 6.81
C SER A 88 -22.18 -6.23 6.50
N THR A 89 -22.37 -5.67 5.30
CA THR A 89 -23.69 -5.23 4.85
C THR A 89 -24.64 -6.44 4.69
N GLU A 90 -24.18 -7.52 4.04
CA GLU A 90 -24.98 -8.74 3.84
C GLU A 90 -25.34 -9.40 5.16
N VAL A 91 -24.41 -9.47 6.12
CA VAL A 91 -24.67 -10.03 7.46
C VAL A 91 -25.70 -9.20 8.21
N LEU A 92 -25.60 -7.86 8.13
CA LEU A 92 -26.59 -6.99 8.76
C LEU A 92 -27.98 -7.18 8.18
N GLU A 93 -28.08 -7.19 6.85
CA GLU A 93 -29.34 -7.43 6.13
C GLU A 93 -29.94 -8.79 6.52
N ALA A 94 -29.14 -9.87 6.50
CA ALA A 94 -29.61 -11.20 6.88
C ALA A 94 -30.10 -11.28 8.34
N ARG A 95 -29.43 -10.56 9.26
CA ARG A 95 -29.88 -10.48 10.67
C ARG A 95 -31.22 -9.76 10.82
N VAL A 96 -31.42 -8.69 10.06
CA VAL A 96 -32.71 -7.97 10.05
C VAL A 96 -33.77 -8.86 9.42
N GLU A 97 -33.49 -9.48 8.29
CA GLU A 97 -34.43 -10.38 7.59
C GLU A 97 -34.87 -11.56 8.46
N ALA A 98 -33.96 -12.16 9.23
CA ALA A 98 -34.26 -13.27 10.13
C ALA A 98 -35.23 -12.90 11.25
N GLN A 99 -35.42 -11.64 11.55
CA GLN A 99 -36.38 -11.14 12.55
C GLN A 99 -37.76 -10.81 11.96
N LEU A 100 -37.90 -10.84 10.62
CA LEU A 100 -39.16 -10.56 9.95
C LEU A 100 -39.96 -11.83 9.74
N ASP A 101 -41.29 -11.72 9.89
CA ASP A 101 -42.17 -12.84 9.60
C ASP A 101 -42.16 -13.16 8.09
N PRO A 102 -42.36 -14.44 7.70
CA PRO A 102 -42.38 -14.89 6.30
C PRO A 102 -43.64 -14.43 5.54
N SER A 103 -44.43 -13.53 6.09
CA SER A 103 -45.65 -13.02 5.48
C SER A 103 -45.37 -12.20 4.19
N THR A 104 -46.37 -12.06 3.34
CA THR A 104 -46.27 -11.27 2.12
C THR A 104 -45.89 -9.82 2.43
N ARG A 105 -46.39 -9.27 3.53
CA ARG A 105 -46.07 -7.89 3.96
C ARG A 105 -44.62 -7.73 4.36
N ASP A 106 -44.07 -8.68 5.07
CA ASP A 106 -42.66 -8.69 5.45
C ASP A 106 -41.75 -8.93 4.24
N ARG A 107 -42.20 -9.68 3.23
CA ARG A 107 -41.50 -9.82 1.97
C ARG A 107 -41.40 -8.48 1.23
N MET A 108 -42.50 -7.76 1.09
CA MET A 108 -42.53 -6.44 0.47
C MET A 108 -41.62 -5.44 1.23
N LEU A 109 -41.60 -5.51 2.55
CA LEU A 109 -40.72 -4.71 3.39
C LEU A 109 -39.25 -5.05 3.13
N ARG A 110 -38.89 -6.33 3.08
CA ARG A 110 -37.53 -6.78 2.75
C ARG A 110 -37.06 -6.24 1.39
N ASP A 111 -37.91 -6.41 0.37
CA ASP A 111 -37.60 -5.97 -1.00
C ASP A 111 -37.40 -4.45 -1.04
N ARG A 112 -38.21 -3.69 -0.32
CA ARG A 112 -38.09 -2.24 -0.25
C ARG A 112 -36.82 -1.77 0.48
N LEU A 113 -36.46 -2.42 1.57
CA LEU A 113 -35.21 -2.15 2.31
C LEU A 113 -33.97 -2.51 1.48
N ARG A 114 -34.05 -3.57 0.64
CA ARG A 114 -32.96 -3.93 -0.29
C ARG A 114 -32.78 -2.93 -1.42
N ILE A 115 -33.87 -2.42 -1.98
CA ILE A 115 -33.83 -1.42 -3.07
C ILE A 115 -33.24 -0.11 -2.60
N ASP A 116 -33.58 0.33 -1.40
CA ASP A 116 -33.03 1.57 -0.80
C ASP A 116 -31.54 1.47 -0.46
N ALA A 117 -31.00 0.25 -0.33
CA ALA A 117 -29.59 -0.06 -0.05
C ALA A 117 -28.79 -0.44 -1.31
N THR A 118 -28.92 0.31 -2.40
CA THR A 118 -28.36 -0.08 -3.69
C THR A 118 -26.83 -0.25 -3.71
N GLN A 119 -26.38 -1.27 -4.45
CA GLN A 119 -24.98 -1.70 -4.64
C GLN A 119 -23.99 -0.58 -5.02
N ARG A 120 -24.44 0.42 -5.80
CA ARG A 120 -23.62 1.58 -6.17
C ARG A 120 -23.25 2.48 -4.98
N SER A 121 -24.15 2.61 -4.00
CA SER A 121 -23.91 3.35 -2.78
C SER A 121 -22.86 2.66 -1.91
N ARG A 122 -22.83 1.33 -1.89
CA ARG A 122 -21.90 0.53 -1.06
C ARG A 122 -20.45 0.69 -1.52
N GLN A 123 -20.20 0.59 -2.80
CA GLN A 123 -18.86 0.71 -3.38
C GLN A 123 -18.30 2.14 -3.24
N ALA A 124 -19.14 3.14 -3.53
CA ALA A 124 -18.78 4.54 -3.33
C ALA A 124 -18.46 4.87 -1.86
N SER A 125 -19.20 4.26 -0.91
CA SER A 125 -18.99 4.41 0.52
C SER A 125 -17.69 3.75 0.99
N ALA A 126 -17.38 2.55 0.52
CA ALA A 126 -16.12 1.87 0.81
C ALA A 126 -14.91 2.68 0.27
N ASP A 127 -15.03 3.22 -0.93
CA ASP A 127 -13.98 4.06 -1.52
C ASP A 127 -13.83 5.41 -0.81
N ALA A 128 -14.92 5.99 -0.31
CA ALA A 128 -14.88 7.19 0.53
C ALA A 128 -14.18 6.91 1.86
N PHE A 129 -14.49 5.79 2.50
CA PHE A 129 -13.82 5.34 3.72
C PHE A 129 -12.30 5.19 3.54
N VAL A 130 -11.86 4.60 2.45
CA VAL A 130 -10.44 4.42 2.14
C VAL A 130 -9.74 5.76 1.91
N ARG A 131 -10.42 6.72 1.29
CA ARG A 131 -9.89 8.07 1.05
C ARG A 131 -9.91 8.96 2.28
N GLU A 132 -10.65 8.59 3.33
CA GLU A 132 -10.74 9.36 4.55
C GLU A 132 -9.36 9.54 5.19
N LYS A 133 -8.98 10.79 5.41
CA LYS A 133 -7.75 11.11 6.13
C LYS A 133 -7.96 10.90 7.62
N GLN A 134 -7.02 10.22 8.25
CA GLN A 134 -6.99 10.12 9.70
C GLN A 134 -6.39 11.40 10.32
N ARG A 135 -6.30 11.45 11.64
CA ARG A 135 -5.80 12.62 12.38
C ARG A 135 -4.34 12.93 12.15
N ASP A 136 -3.54 11.95 11.73
CA ASP A 136 -2.17 12.16 11.28
C ASP A 136 -2.11 12.85 9.90
N GLY A 137 -3.28 13.16 9.31
CA GLY A 137 -3.42 13.74 7.99
C GLY A 137 -3.21 12.74 6.85
N LEU A 138 -3.00 11.46 7.16
CA LEU A 138 -2.74 10.41 6.20
C LEU A 138 -3.99 9.58 5.93
N ASN A 139 -4.24 9.27 4.66
CA ASN A 139 -5.15 8.22 4.25
C ASN A 139 -4.46 6.85 4.36
N LEU A 140 -5.18 5.77 4.01
CA LEU A 140 -4.64 4.41 4.05
C LEU A 140 -3.32 4.29 3.27
N SER A 141 -3.28 4.81 2.04
CA SER A 141 -2.09 4.77 1.20
C SER A 141 -0.88 5.47 1.85
N GLY A 142 -1.06 6.68 2.38
CA GLY A 142 0.02 7.40 3.06
C GLY A 142 0.59 6.63 4.26
N ARG A 143 -0.25 5.90 4.99
CA ARG A 143 0.20 5.05 6.11
C ARG A 143 0.96 3.80 5.63
N VAL A 144 0.56 3.22 4.50
CA VAL A 144 1.30 2.12 3.86
C VAL A 144 2.69 2.58 3.43
N TRP A 145 2.81 3.77 2.84
CA TRP A 145 4.10 4.35 2.47
C TRP A 145 4.99 4.64 3.67
N ASN A 146 4.44 5.14 4.78
CA ASN A 146 5.20 5.31 6.03
C ASN A 146 5.72 3.96 6.57
N LEU A 147 4.96 2.88 6.40
CA LEU A 147 5.40 1.54 6.76
C LEU A 147 6.58 1.09 5.90
N ALA A 148 6.58 1.38 4.61
CA ALA A 148 7.71 1.08 3.72
C ALA A 148 8.99 1.86 4.12
N GLY A 149 8.86 3.13 4.51
CA GLY A 149 9.96 3.91 5.06
C GLY A 149 10.55 3.32 6.34
N ASN A 150 9.71 2.84 7.25
CA ASN A 150 10.15 2.14 8.45
C ASN A 150 10.82 0.79 8.11
N ALA A 151 10.33 0.07 7.10
CA ALA A 151 10.94 -1.16 6.62
C ALA A 151 12.37 -0.94 6.12
N LYS A 152 12.64 0.18 5.41
CA LYS A 152 14.00 0.54 4.98
C LYS A 152 14.96 0.68 6.16
N LYS A 153 14.54 1.40 7.20
CA LYS A 153 15.36 1.54 8.43
C LYS A 153 15.58 0.21 9.15
N GLU A 154 14.57 -0.64 9.18
CA GLU A 154 14.68 -1.97 9.76
C GLU A 154 15.68 -2.83 9.00
N ILE A 155 15.67 -2.79 7.66
CA ILE A 155 16.66 -3.46 6.81
C ILE A 155 18.07 -2.92 7.08
N GLU A 156 18.22 -1.61 7.23
CA GLU A 156 19.50 -0.98 7.56
C GLU A 156 20.08 -1.49 8.88
N VAL A 157 19.23 -1.56 9.92
CA VAL A 157 19.64 -2.14 11.22
C VAL A 157 20.01 -3.62 11.11
N ILE A 158 19.28 -4.40 10.32
CA ILE A 158 19.58 -5.81 10.05
C ILE A 158 20.96 -5.92 9.40
N LEU A 159 21.26 -5.11 8.40
CA LEU A 159 22.53 -5.09 7.68
C LEU A 159 23.70 -4.69 8.60
N GLN A 160 23.55 -3.61 9.37
CA GLN A 160 24.58 -3.17 10.31
C GLN A 160 24.92 -4.24 11.34
N ASN A 161 23.91 -4.91 11.91
CA ASN A 161 24.13 -6.01 12.84
C ASN A 161 24.83 -7.20 12.19
N ALA A 162 24.43 -7.55 10.96
CA ALA A 162 25.02 -8.64 10.21
C ALA A 162 26.50 -8.39 9.88
N ILE A 163 26.85 -7.18 9.48
CA ILE A 163 28.22 -6.76 9.18
C ILE A 163 29.08 -6.84 10.46
N LYS A 164 28.58 -6.34 11.59
CA LYS A 164 29.29 -6.37 12.89
C LYS A 164 29.48 -7.79 13.42
N GLU A 165 28.53 -8.68 13.19
CA GLU A 165 28.60 -10.10 13.58
C GLU A 165 29.38 -10.96 12.57
N GLY A 166 29.83 -10.41 11.44
CA GLY A 166 30.51 -11.13 10.36
C GLY A 166 29.62 -12.15 9.66
N ARG A 167 28.29 -11.97 9.69
CA ARG A 167 27.32 -12.90 9.12
C ARG A 167 27.14 -12.70 7.62
N ARG A 168 26.96 -13.79 6.90
CA ARG A 168 26.69 -13.76 5.45
C ARG A 168 25.22 -13.47 5.18
N GLY A 169 24.92 -12.85 4.04
CA GLY A 169 23.55 -12.55 3.61
C GLY A 169 22.61 -13.76 3.61
N THR A 170 23.13 -14.94 3.28
CA THR A 170 22.39 -16.22 3.31
C THR A 170 21.97 -16.66 4.71
N GLU A 171 22.77 -16.36 5.72
CA GLU A 171 22.45 -16.66 7.13
C GLU A 171 21.39 -15.71 7.66
N ILE A 172 21.47 -14.43 7.25
CA ILE A 172 20.46 -13.43 7.59
C ILE A 172 19.10 -13.82 7.00
N ALA A 173 19.08 -14.26 5.75
CA ALA A 173 17.87 -14.67 5.07
C ALA A 173 17.15 -15.84 5.79
N LYS A 174 17.89 -16.81 6.33
CA LYS A 174 17.31 -17.92 7.11
C LYS A 174 16.63 -17.44 8.39
N ASP A 175 17.23 -16.48 9.08
CA ASP A 175 16.73 -15.98 10.35
C ASP A 175 15.68 -14.85 10.20
N LEU A 176 15.56 -14.28 9.00
CA LEU A 176 14.75 -13.09 8.75
C LEU A 176 13.28 -13.24 9.20
N ARG A 177 12.65 -14.37 8.89
CA ARG A 177 11.26 -14.62 9.28
C ARG A 177 11.10 -14.59 10.80
N ARG A 178 12.05 -15.17 11.52
CA ARG A 178 12.07 -15.15 12.99
C ARG A 178 12.25 -13.73 13.53
N PHE A 179 13.08 -12.92 12.88
CA PHE A 179 13.29 -11.54 13.27
C PHE A 179 12.08 -10.65 13.01
N LEU A 180 11.36 -10.86 11.91
CA LEU A 180 10.12 -10.13 11.65
C LEU A 180 9.02 -10.43 12.69
N ILE A 181 8.92 -11.68 13.15
CA ILE A 181 7.96 -12.10 14.17
C ILE A 181 8.40 -11.65 15.57
N GLU A 182 9.70 -11.75 15.89
CA GLU A 182 10.29 -11.43 17.19
C GLU A 182 11.41 -10.37 17.08
N PRO A 183 11.08 -9.12 16.73
CA PRO A 183 12.10 -8.08 16.43
C PRO A 183 13.05 -7.81 17.62
N ASN A 184 12.59 -8.00 18.85
CA ASN A 184 13.44 -7.84 20.03
C ASN A 184 14.59 -8.85 20.08
N LYS A 185 14.47 -10.02 19.42
CA LYS A 185 15.57 -10.99 19.33
C LYS A 185 16.66 -10.52 18.38
N LEU A 186 16.27 -9.83 17.29
CA LEU A 186 17.23 -9.21 16.37
C LEU A 186 18.04 -8.11 17.06
N PHE A 187 17.37 -7.27 17.84
CA PHE A 187 17.98 -6.08 18.43
C PHE A 187 18.75 -6.32 19.73
N ARG A 188 18.62 -7.48 20.36
CA ARG A 188 19.26 -7.78 21.67
C ARG A 188 20.64 -8.42 21.58
N ARG A 189 21.22 -8.65 20.41
CA ARG A 189 22.33 -9.57 20.25
C ARG A 189 23.72 -8.96 20.09
N VAL A 190 24.02 -7.85 20.73
CA VAL A 190 25.43 -7.43 20.85
C VAL A 190 25.89 -7.78 22.25
N ARG A 191 26.87 -8.69 22.39
CA ARG A 191 27.56 -8.88 23.64
C ARG A 191 28.44 -7.66 23.89
N ASN A 192 28.21 -6.98 24.98
CA ASN A 192 29.13 -5.97 25.47
C ASN A 192 30.48 -6.66 25.75
N LYS A 193 31.54 -6.16 25.13
CA LYS A 193 32.89 -6.78 25.26
C LYS A 193 33.45 -6.65 26.66
N GLU A 194 32.98 -5.65 27.42
CA GLU A 194 33.47 -5.38 28.78
C GLU A 194 32.68 -6.16 29.85
N THR A 195 31.35 -6.23 29.69
CA THR A 195 30.47 -6.83 30.71
C THR A 195 30.00 -8.23 30.36
N GLY A 196 30.21 -8.71 29.12
CA GLY A 196 29.69 -9.98 28.64
C GLY A 196 28.15 -10.01 28.48
N ALA A 197 27.44 -8.94 28.86
CA ALA A 197 25.99 -8.87 28.81
C ALA A 197 25.47 -8.68 27.37
N LEU A 198 24.29 -9.24 27.10
CA LEU A 198 23.59 -9.02 25.82
C LEU A 198 22.88 -7.67 25.86
N GLU A 199 23.37 -6.69 25.11
CA GLU A 199 22.79 -5.36 25.00
C GLU A 199 22.15 -5.12 23.63
N LEU A 200 21.30 -4.10 23.55
CA LEU A 200 20.83 -3.58 22.26
C LEU A 200 22.03 -3.00 21.50
N SER A 201 22.14 -3.32 20.20
CA SER A 201 23.12 -2.66 19.32
C SER A 201 22.89 -1.13 19.29
N ALA A 202 23.92 -0.35 18.96
CA ALA A 202 23.80 1.11 18.85
C ALA A 202 22.70 1.51 17.85
N ALA A 203 22.62 0.84 16.69
CA ALA A 203 21.58 1.05 15.71
C ALA A 203 20.17 0.71 16.24
N ALA A 204 20.07 -0.39 17.03
CA ALA A 204 18.80 -0.76 17.65
C ALA A 204 18.38 0.22 18.77
N LYS A 205 19.34 0.76 19.52
CA LYS A 205 19.09 1.82 20.50
C LYS A 205 18.60 3.10 19.82
N ALA A 206 19.16 3.44 18.66
CA ALA A 206 18.77 4.61 17.87
C ALA A 206 17.44 4.43 17.13
N TYR A 207 17.02 3.19 16.82
CA TYR A 207 15.79 2.93 16.10
C TYR A 207 14.55 3.02 16.99
N HIS A 208 13.86 4.15 16.94
CA HIS A 208 12.59 4.42 17.62
C HIS A 208 11.48 4.72 16.60
N PRO A 209 10.68 3.72 16.20
CA PRO A 209 9.60 3.93 15.21
C PRO A 209 8.45 4.80 15.74
N GLY A 210 8.41 5.09 17.02
CA GLY A 210 7.40 5.89 17.70
C GLY A 210 6.68 5.14 18.81
N GLN A 211 5.99 5.89 19.68
CA GLN A 211 5.22 5.33 20.77
C GLN A 211 4.06 4.48 20.23
N GLY A 212 3.91 3.26 20.72
CA GLY A 212 2.86 2.33 20.30
C GLY A 212 3.07 1.73 18.90
N VAL A 213 4.24 1.91 18.30
CA VAL A 213 4.62 1.31 17.00
C VAL A 213 5.58 0.16 17.27
N TYR A 214 5.35 -0.99 16.64
CA TYR A 214 6.25 -2.13 16.73
C TYR A 214 7.56 -1.86 15.97
N ARG A 215 8.65 -2.44 16.44
CA ARG A 215 9.94 -2.45 15.74
C ARG A 215 9.98 -3.44 14.56
N SER A 216 8.85 -3.87 14.08
CA SER A 216 8.68 -4.80 12.98
C SER A 216 7.63 -4.27 12.02
N SER A 217 8.02 -4.01 10.79
CA SER A 217 7.11 -3.58 9.72
C SER A 217 6.04 -4.63 9.45
N TYR A 218 6.36 -5.91 9.59
CA TYR A 218 5.39 -7.00 9.51
C TYR A 218 4.30 -6.87 10.59
N LYS A 219 4.69 -6.71 11.86
CA LYS A 219 3.72 -6.53 12.96
C LYS A 219 2.88 -5.27 12.79
N ASN A 220 3.49 -4.19 12.30
CA ASN A 220 2.79 -2.94 12.03
C ASN A 220 1.81 -3.08 10.86
N ALA A 221 2.17 -3.80 9.80
CA ALA A 221 1.29 -4.09 8.68
C ALA A 221 0.07 -4.93 9.10
N LEU A 222 0.27 -5.98 9.87
CA LEU A 222 -0.83 -6.78 10.43
C LEU A 222 -1.73 -5.97 11.38
N ARG A 223 -1.13 -5.12 12.22
CA ARG A 223 -1.89 -4.24 13.09
C ARG A 223 -2.74 -3.27 12.29
N MET A 224 -2.18 -2.67 11.25
CA MET A 224 -2.90 -1.77 10.35
C MET A 224 -4.02 -2.51 9.64
N ALA A 225 -3.75 -3.67 9.03
CA ALA A 225 -4.74 -4.47 8.34
C ALA A 225 -5.93 -4.84 9.24
N ARG A 226 -5.67 -5.38 10.42
CA ARG A 226 -6.72 -5.76 11.38
C ARG A 226 -7.56 -4.56 11.83
N THR A 227 -6.91 -3.42 12.08
CA THR A 227 -7.59 -2.20 12.51
C THR A 227 -8.49 -1.65 11.41
N GLU A 228 -8.00 -1.60 10.17
CA GLU A 228 -8.76 -1.04 9.05
C GLU A 228 -9.89 -1.96 8.59
N LEU A 229 -9.68 -3.27 8.57
CA LEU A 229 -10.75 -4.24 8.26
C LEU A 229 -11.88 -4.16 9.30
N LYS A 230 -11.53 -4.09 10.59
CA LYS A 230 -12.52 -3.94 11.66
C LYS A 230 -13.27 -2.61 11.55
N ALA A 231 -12.56 -1.53 11.31
CA ALA A 231 -13.18 -0.22 11.13
C ALA A 231 -14.10 -0.20 9.90
N ALA A 232 -13.70 -0.82 8.79
CA ALA A 232 -14.52 -0.94 7.59
C ALA A 232 -15.80 -1.77 7.83
N GLN A 233 -15.67 -2.90 8.54
CA GLN A 233 -16.81 -3.73 8.92
C GLN A 233 -17.84 -2.95 9.76
N CYS A 234 -17.37 -2.26 10.79
CA CYS A 234 -18.25 -1.49 11.67
C CYS A 234 -18.88 -0.29 10.94
N GLU A 235 -18.10 0.39 10.09
CA GLU A 235 -18.59 1.53 9.32
C GLU A 235 -19.65 1.12 8.29
N ALA A 236 -19.46 0.01 7.58
CA ALA A 236 -20.43 -0.53 6.64
C ALA A 236 -21.76 -0.86 7.33
N ALA A 237 -21.70 -1.52 8.48
CA ALA A 237 -22.87 -1.81 9.30
C ALA A 237 -23.55 -0.52 9.77
N TRP A 238 -22.77 0.46 10.26
CA TRP A 238 -23.29 1.73 10.73
C TRP A 238 -24.00 2.51 9.61
N GLN A 239 -23.40 2.62 8.43
CA GLN A 239 -24.01 3.33 7.30
C GLN A 239 -25.29 2.64 6.81
N SER A 240 -25.27 1.31 6.70
CA SER A 240 -26.46 0.54 6.31
C SER A 240 -27.58 0.68 7.32
N ALA A 241 -27.25 0.77 8.61
CA ALA A 241 -28.23 0.96 9.68
C ALA A 241 -28.91 2.33 9.63
N GLN A 242 -28.21 3.40 9.21
CA GLN A 242 -28.80 4.74 9.21
C GLN A 242 -30.09 4.82 8.37
N THR A 243 -30.13 4.09 7.27
CA THR A 243 -31.30 4.03 6.39
C THR A 243 -32.32 2.96 6.77
N ASN A 244 -32.02 2.10 7.74
CA ASN A 244 -32.87 1.00 8.15
C ASN A 244 -33.65 1.34 9.44
N PRO A 245 -34.97 1.61 9.39
CA PRO A 245 -35.75 2.00 10.57
C PRO A 245 -35.98 0.85 11.57
N LEU A 246 -35.70 -0.40 11.20
CA LEU A 246 -35.79 -1.55 12.10
C LEU A 246 -34.65 -1.58 13.12
N ILE A 247 -33.53 -0.91 12.86
CA ILE A 247 -32.39 -0.87 13.77
C ILE A 247 -32.57 0.33 14.71
N VAL A 248 -32.62 0.06 16.00
CA VAL A 248 -32.92 1.04 17.07
C VAL A 248 -31.68 1.44 17.89
N GLY A 249 -30.59 0.71 17.78
CA GLY A 249 -29.34 0.95 18.51
C GLY A 249 -28.31 -0.14 18.23
N TRP A 250 -27.22 -0.10 19.00
CA TRP A 250 -26.12 -1.06 18.93
C TRP A 250 -25.83 -1.65 20.30
N GLU A 251 -25.58 -2.95 20.33
CA GLU A 251 -24.92 -3.61 21.45
C GLU A 251 -23.44 -3.79 21.09
N ILE A 252 -22.54 -3.19 21.86
CA ILE A 252 -21.09 -3.37 21.73
C ILE A 252 -20.63 -4.25 22.87
N ARG A 253 -20.09 -5.42 22.53
CA ARG A 253 -19.66 -6.42 23.49
C ARG A 253 -18.27 -6.96 23.17
N LEU A 254 -17.63 -7.58 24.17
CA LEU A 254 -16.38 -8.27 23.99
C LEU A 254 -16.53 -9.43 23.00
N SER A 255 -15.50 -9.65 22.21
CA SER A 255 -15.36 -10.89 21.44
C SER A 255 -15.05 -12.07 22.37
N ASN A 256 -15.53 -13.26 22.05
CA ASN A 256 -15.16 -14.50 22.74
C ASN A 256 -13.65 -14.77 22.74
N ASN A 257 -12.88 -14.06 21.91
CA ASN A 257 -11.44 -14.18 21.76
C ASN A 257 -10.69 -12.97 22.38
N HIS A 258 -11.20 -12.44 23.51
CA HIS A 258 -10.55 -11.36 24.27
C HIS A 258 -9.49 -11.92 25.21
N THR A 259 -8.43 -12.52 24.60
CA THR A 259 -7.33 -13.17 25.33
C THR A 259 -5.99 -12.79 24.71
N THR A 260 -4.94 -12.81 25.51
CA THR A 260 -3.55 -12.75 25.06
C THR A 260 -2.86 -14.10 25.34
N LEU A 261 -1.75 -14.38 24.67
CA LEU A 261 -0.94 -15.55 24.97
C LEU A 261 0.14 -15.16 25.96
N ARG A 262 0.15 -15.81 27.13
CA ARG A 262 1.23 -15.74 28.10
C ARG A 262 1.79 -17.14 28.27
N ASP A 263 3.09 -17.32 27.98
CA ASP A 263 3.78 -18.62 28.01
C ASP A 263 3.07 -19.71 27.19
N GLY A 264 2.53 -19.31 26.02
CA GLY A 264 1.81 -20.21 25.10
C GLY A 264 0.38 -20.56 25.51
N LYS A 265 -0.11 -20.05 26.66
CA LYS A 265 -1.49 -20.30 27.14
C LYS A 265 -2.36 -19.05 26.96
N PRO A 266 -3.64 -19.21 26.57
CA PRO A 266 -4.59 -18.12 26.55
C PRO A 266 -4.78 -17.54 27.97
N CYS A 267 -4.62 -16.23 28.10
CA CYS A 267 -4.81 -15.53 29.35
C CYS A 267 -5.74 -14.34 29.14
N PRO A 268 -6.82 -14.18 29.92
CA PRO A 268 -7.65 -12.99 29.88
C PRO A 268 -6.82 -11.74 30.21
N PHE A 269 -7.15 -10.62 29.60
CA PHE A 269 -6.57 -9.33 29.97
C PHE A 269 -7.69 -8.29 30.04
N HIS A 270 -7.50 -7.28 30.89
CA HIS A 270 -8.42 -6.17 31.02
C HIS A 270 -7.90 -4.94 30.30
N ASP A 271 -8.73 -4.34 29.48
CA ASP A 271 -8.46 -3.07 28.83
C ASP A 271 -9.76 -2.23 28.70
N MET A 272 -9.68 -1.15 27.94
CA MET A 272 -10.83 -0.28 27.71
C MET A 272 -12.03 -0.99 27.02
N CYS A 273 -11.81 -2.13 26.38
CA CYS A 273 -12.89 -2.91 25.79
C CYS A 273 -13.81 -3.49 26.87
N ASP A 274 -13.25 -3.89 28.02
CA ASP A 274 -14.01 -4.39 29.17
C ASP A 274 -14.87 -3.30 29.81
N GLU A 275 -14.30 -2.08 29.89
CA GLU A 275 -14.97 -0.93 30.52
C GLU A 275 -16.10 -0.38 29.64
N LEU A 276 -15.96 -0.42 28.30
CA LEU A 276 -16.82 0.27 27.34
C LEU A 276 -17.86 -0.62 26.66
N GLN A 277 -18.13 -1.82 27.19
CA GLN A 277 -19.26 -2.63 26.73
C GLN A 277 -20.59 -1.95 27.07
N GLY A 278 -21.59 -2.15 26.21
CA GLY A 278 -22.91 -1.62 26.51
C GLY A 278 -23.78 -1.40 25.29
N VAL A 279 -24.91 -0.76 25.54
CA VAL A 279 -25.89 -0.39 24.53
C VAL A 279 -25.70 1.06 24.15
N TYR A 280 -25.61 1.32 22.85
CA TYR A 280 -25.28 2.62 22.28
C TYR A 280 -26.34 3.09 21.29
N PRO A 281 -26.53 4.41 21.12
CA PRO A 281 -27.44 4.95 20.13
C PRO A 281 -27.13 4.49 18.71
N LYS A 282 -28.15 4.43 17.86
CA LYS A 282 -28.00 4.12 16.43
C LYS A 282 -27.01 5.06 15.74
N ALA A 283 -27.01 6.33 16.11
CA ALA A 283 -26.11 7.35 15.56
C ALA A 283 -24.67 7.24 16.10
N PHE A 284 -24.43 6.48 17.15
CA PHE A 284 -23.09 6.30 17.71
C PHE A 284 -22.20 5.55 16.72
N ARG A 285 -21.11 6.20 16.30
CA ARG A 285 -20.19 5.67 15.27
C ARG A 285 -19.05 4.90 15.93
N PHE A 286 -19.11 3.57 15.84
CA PHE A 286 -18.09 2.68 16.39
C PHE A 286 -17.20 2.12 15.31
N ARG A 287 -15.88 2.31 15.43
CA ARG A 287 -14.85 1.76 14.53
C ARG A 287 -13.77 0.97 15.29
N GLY A 288 -14.09 0.55 16.52
CA GLY A 288 -13.18 -0.05 17.48
C GLY A 288 -12.71 0.95 18.55
N TRP A 289 -12.49 0.47 19.76
CA TRP A 289 -12.03 1.29 20.88
C TRP A 289 -10.56 1.68 20.75
N HIS A 290 -9.74 0.74 20.24
CA HIS A 290 -8.30 0.89 20.08
C HIS A 290 -7.81 0.12 18.83
N PRO A 291 -6.56 0.32 18.37
CA PRO A 291 -5.97 -0.55 17.35
C PRO A 291 -6.01 -2.03 17.79
N HIS A 292 -6.34 -2.93 16.89
CA HIS A 292 -6.58 -4.37 17.16
C HIS A 292 -7.84 -4.67 17.99
N CYS A 293 -8.75 -3.75 18.17
CA CYS A 293 -10.01 -4.01 18.86
C CYS A 293 -10.76 -5.19 18.20
N ARG A 294 -11.24 -6.11 19.03
CA ARG A 294 -11.99 -7.31 18.59
C ARG A 294 -13.45 -7.29 19.01
N CYS A 295 -13.91 -6.21 19.69
CA CYS A 295 -15.29 -6.08 20.13
C CYS A 295 -16.27 -6.25 18.96
N GLU A 296 -17.40 -6.87 19.23
CA GLU A 296 -18.48 -7.03 18.28
C GLU A 296 -19.48 -5.88 18.40
N MET A 297 -19.96 -5.36 17.27
CA MET A 297 -21.04 -4.40 17.19
C MET A 297 -22.26 -5.11 16.59
N LEU A 298 -23.29 -5.30 17.38
CA LEU A 298 -24.49 -6.01 17.03
C LEU A 298 -25.68 -5.07 16.92
N PRO A 299 -26.53 -5.17 15.88
CA PRO A 299 -27.72 -4.34 15.78
C PRO A 299 -28.76 -4.74 16.79
N ILE A 300 -29.35 -3.77 17.46
CA ILE A 300 -30.58 -3.94 18.25
C ILE A 300 -31.76 -3.68 17.32
N ILE A 301 -32.59 -4.70 17.13
CA ILE A 301 -33.71 -4.67 16.20
C ILE A 301 -35.01 -4.39 16.93
N ALA A 302 -35.88 -3.56 16.34
CA ALA A 302 -37.19 -3.20 16.88
C ALA A 302 -38.04 -4.44 17.21
N ARG A 303 -38.72 -4.41 18.35
CA ARG A 303 -39.52 -5.53 18.84
C ARG A 303 -40.72 -5.80 17.91
N PRO A 304 -41.18 -7.04 17.81
CA PRO A 304 -42.39 -7.39 17.05
C PRO A 304 -43.62 -6.55 17.39
N SER A 305 -43.79 -6.18 18.68
CA SER A 305 -44.88 -5.33 19.16
C SER A 305 -44.94 -3.95 18.48
N ASP A 306 -43.80 -3.45 18.02
CA ASP A 306 -43.69 -2.10 17.46
C ASP A 306 -43.91 -2.09 15.93
N ARG A 307 -44.09 -3.27 15.31
CA ARG A 307 -44.17 -3.44 13.85
C ARG A 307 -45.37 -2.75 13.20
N LYS A 308 -46.50 -2.68 13.88
CA LYS A 308 -47.71 -2.05 13.30
C LYS A 308 -47.49 -0.57 12.96
N GLU A 309 -46.91 0.16 13.88
CA GLU A 309 -46.57 1.58 13.68
C GLU A 309 -45.40 1.72 12.71
N LEU A 310 -44.40 0.85 12.82
CA LEU A 310 -43.28 0.77 11.90
C LEU A 310 -43.73 0.59 10.44
N TYR A 311 -44.61 -0.39 10.18
CA TYR A 311 -45.16 -0.63 8.85
C TYR A 311 -45.94 0.56 8.34
N ARG A 312 -46.75 1.19 9.19
CA ARG A 312 -47.50 2.39 8.82
C ARG A 312 -46.56 3.49 8.31
N ARG A 313 -45.45 3.76 8.98
CA ARG A 313 -44.48 4.79 8.58
C ARG A 313 -43.65 4.41 7.35
N ILE A 314 -43.18 3.16 7.27
CA ILE A 314 -42.39 2.69 6.12
C ILE A 314 -43.21 2.73 4.81
N PHE A 315 -44.49 2.34 4.87
CA PHE A 315 -45.32 2.31 3.66
C PHE A 315 -46.00 3.65 3.33
N LYS A 316 -46.21 4.52 4.32
CA LYS A 316 -46.89 5.81 4.12
C LYS A 316 -45.97 7.03 4.15
N GLY A 317 -44.83 6.95 4.85
CA GLY A 317 -43.88 8.05 4.98
C GLY A 317 -42.97 8.24 3.75
N ASP A 318 -42.38 9.40 3.61
CA ASP A 318 -41.31 9.64 2.63
C ASP A 318 -39.99 8.97 3.04
N ALA A 319 -38.97 8.97 2.16
CA ALA A 319 -37.69 8.32 2.40
C ALA A 319 -36.94 8.93 3.60
N LYS A 320 -37.02 10.24 3.78
CA LYS A 320 -36.34 10.97 4.86
C LYS A 320 -37.01 10.69 6.21
N GLU A 321 -38.33 10.70 6.25
CA GLU A 321 -39.12 10.38 7.43
C GLU A 321 -38.94 8.92 7.86
N ARG A 322 -38.86 7.98 6.89
CA ARG A 322 -38.57 6.56 7.13
C ARG A 322 -37.18 6.35 7.78
N ALA A 323 -36.17 7.07 7.30
CA ALA A 323 -34.79 6.89 7.77
C ALA A 323 -34.58 7.46 9.18
N SER A 324 -35.27 8.55 9.53
CA SER A 324 -35.05 9.28 10.78
C SER A 324 -35.80 8.71 11.99
N TRP A 325 -36.86 7.92 11.78
CA TRP A 325 -37.68 7.39 12.87
C TRP A 325 -37.39 5.93 13.18
N SER A 326 -37.24 5.60 14.45
CA SER A 326 -37.14 4.23 14.96
C SER A 326 -37.95 4.08 16.24
N PRO A 327 -38.77 3.00 16.41
CA PRO A 327 -39.51 2.78 17.63
C PRO A 327 -38.54 2.43 18.76
N ARG A 328 -38.69 3.08 19.90
CA ARG A 328 -37.84 2.85 21.09
C ARG A 328 -36.34 2.92 20.78
N ALA A 329 -35.95 3.94 20.02
CA ALA A 329 -34.54 4.20 19.72
C ALA A 329 -33.75 4.32 21.03
N VAL A 330 -32.54 3.78 21.04
CA VAL A 330 -31.57 4.07 22.09
C VAL A 330 -31.06 5.49 21.86
N GLU A 331 -31.34 6.41 22.79
CA GLU A 331 -31.03 7.83 22.65
C GLU A 331 -29.73 8.22 23.35
N GLU A 332 -29.41 7.54 24.46
CA GLU A 332 -28.29 7.87 25.32
C GLU A 332 -27.17 6.82 25.23
N VAL A 333 -25.94 7.26 25.38
CA VAL A 333 -24.80 6.36 25.59
C VAL A 333 -24.83 5.79 27.02
N PRO A 334 -24.28 4.59 27.25
CA PRO A 334 -24.27 4.00 28.59
C PRO A 334 -23.39 4.83 29.54
N GLN A 335 -23.76 4.85 30.83
CA GLN A 335 -23.05 5.59 31.85
C GLN A 335 -21.56 5.28 31.92
N VAL A 336 -21.17 4.02 31.66
CA VAL A 336 -19.76 3.61 31.61
C VAL A 336 -18.95 4.36 30.53
N PHE A 337 -19.59 4.79 29.44
CA PHE A 337 -18.94 5.62 28.43
C PHE A 337 -18.69 7.05 28.93
N THR A 338 -19.68 7.67 29.52
CA THR A 338 -19.55 9.03 30.07
C THR A 338 -18.55 9.06 31.21
N ASP A 339 -18.55 8.06 32.10
CA ASP A 339 -17.58 7.92 33.19
C ASP A 339 -16.16 7.75 32.67
N TRP A 340 -15.98 6.92 31.61
CA TRP A 340 -14.68 6.74 30.99
C TRP A 340 -14.16 8.03 30.35
N VAL A 341 -15.03 8.76 29.67
CA VAL A 341 -14.69 10.04 29.04
C VAL A 341 -14.24 11.03 30.13
N GLU A 342 -14.97 11.14 31.22
CA GLU A 342 -14.64 12.07 32.30
C GLU A 342 -13.34 11.67 33.03
N LYS A 343 -13.19 10.41 33.39
CA LYS A 343 -11.97 9.84 34.02
C LYS A 343 -10.70 10.14 33.20
N ASN A 344 -10.81 10.13 31.86
CA ASN A 344 -9.67 10.33 30.98
C ASN A 344 -9.52 11.77 30.47
N ARG A 345 -10.40 12.69 30.78
CA ARG A 345 -10.42 14.08 30.29
C ARG A 345 -9.08 14.80 30.52
N ALA A 346 -8.56 14.72 31.75
CA ALA A 346 -7.29 15.36 32.09
C ALA A 346 -6.10 14.74 31.33
N ARG A 347 -6.06 13.40 31.21
CA ARG A 347 -5.02 12.68 30.48
C ARG A 347 -5.07 12.95 28.96
N ALA A 348 -6.28 13.13 28.43
CA ALA A 348 -6.49 13.35 26.99
C ALA A 348 -5.84 14.66 26.49
N ARG A 349 -5.61 15.65 27.38
CA ARG A 349 -4.87 16.89 27.06
C ARG A 349 -3.42 16.61 26.64
N GLY A 350 -2.83 15.50 27.12
CA GLY A 350 -1.46 15.08 26.80
C GLY A 350 -1.37 14.08 25.65
N TRP A 351 -2.48 13.58 25.11
CA TRP A 351 -2.47 12.61 24.03
C TRP A 351 -2.12 13.27 22.69
N ARG A 352 -1.27 12.62 21.93
CA ARG A 352 -0.91 13.08 20.59
C ARG A 352 -2.12 13.11 19.64
N THR A 353 -2.96 12.09 19.75
CA THR A 353 -4.21 11.95 19.00
C THR A 353 -5.29 11.42 19.92
N LEU A 354 -6.51 11.95 19.82
CA LEU A 354 -7.65 11.40 20.54
C LEU A 354 -8.14 10.11 19.87
N PRO A 355 -8.70 9.14 20.59
CA PRO A 355 -9.33 7.97 20.02
C PRO A 355 -10.45 8.33 19.03
N ARG A 356 -10.64 7.50 17.99
CA ARG A 356 -11.68 7.71 16.97
C ARG A 356 -13.09 7.77 17.58
N PHE A 357 -13.40 6.90 18.54
CA PHE A 357 -14.72 6.89 19.17
C PHE A 357 -15.05 8.17 19.91
N ILE A 358 -14.06 8.97 20.30
CA ILE A 358 -14.26 10.33 20.84
C ILE A 358 -14.56 11.31 19.71
N THR A 359 -13.76 11.28 18.63
CA THR A 359 -13.86 12.28 17.56
C THR A 359 -15.00 12.06 16.61
N ASP A 360 -15.41 10.82 16.44
CA ASP A 360 -16.50 10.46 15.54
C ASP A 360 -17.87 10.67 16.24
N ASN A 361 -17.87 10.90 17.57
CA ASN A 361 -19.06 11.01 18.39
C ASN A 361 -19.11 12.30 19.27
N PRO A 362 -18.88 13.48 18.70
CA PRO A 362 -18.85 14.72 19.49
C PRO A 362 -20.17 15.04 20.19
N ALA A 363 -21.30 14.58 19.65
CA ALA A 363 -22.62 14.80 20.24
C ALA A 363 -22.81 14.16 21.65
N TYR A 364 -22.01 13.12 21.95
CA TYR A 364 -22.08 12.42 23.25
C TYR A 364 -20.93 12.79 24.19
N ILE A 365 -20.15 13.82 23.85
CA ILE A 365 -19.03 14.30 24.66
C ILE A 365 -19.43 15.63 25.29
N VAL A 366 -19.71 15.63 26.57
CA VAL A 366 -20.06 16.86 27.29
C VAL A 366 -18.82 17.75 27.48
N GLY A 367 -18.89 18.99 27.01
CA GLY A 367 -17.81 19.97 27.12
C GLY A 367 -16.62 19.75 26.18
N GLU A 368 -15.64 20.66 26.24
CA GLU A 368 -14.44 20.55 25.45
C GLU A 368 -13.55 19.38 25.90
N TYR A 369 -13.41 18.38 25.05
CA TYR A 369 -12.38 17.38 25.22
C TYR A 369 -11.11 17.94 24.57
N GLY A 370 -10.16 18.38 25.41
CA GLY A 370 -9.02 19.19 25.00
C GLY A 370 -8.35 18.65 23.73
N ARG A 371 -8.27 19.48 22.69
CA ARG A 371 -7.47 19.18 21.50
C ARG A 371 -6.01 19.07 21.94
N PRO A 372 -5.35 17.93 21.72
CA PRO A 372 -3.93 17.86 21.99
C PRO A 372 -3.23 18.90 21.12
N LYS A 373 -2.44 19.78 21.72
CA LYS A 373 -1.52 20.63 20.94
C LYS A 373 -0.69 19.69 20.08
N PRO A 374 -0.61 19.88 18.77
CA PRO A 374 0.28 19.10 17.94
C PRO A 374 1.69 19.32 18.52
N ARG A 375 2.29 18.30 19.09
CA ARG A 375 3.73 18.34 19.38
C ARG A 375 4.43 18.47 18.04
N PRO A 376 5.37 19.40 17.89
CA PRO A 376 6.28 19.37 16.77
C PRO A 376 6.83 17.94 16.73
N VAL A 377 6.69 17.27 15.60
CA VAL A 377 7.39 16.01 15.38
C VAL A 377 8.85 16.45 15.25
N GLU A 378 9.63 16.30 16.32
CA GLU A 378 11.08 16.29 16.21
C GLU A 378 11.40 15.06 15.35
N VAL A 379 11.49 15.31 14.06
CA VAL A 379 12.02 14.33 13.12
C VAL A 379 13.52 14.31 13.43
N PRO A 380 14.09 13.19 13.93
CA PRO A 380 15.52 13.11 14.14
C PRO A 380 16.22 13.48 12.82
N PRO A 381 17.34 14.23 12.85
CA PRO A 381 18.11 14.47 11.65
C PRO A 381 18.45 13.12 11.01
N GLY A 382 18.15 12.94 9.71
CA GLY A 382 18.27 11.67 9.00
C GLY A 382 16.96 10.85 8.92
N PHE A 383 15.83 11.40 9.32
CA PHE A 383 14.53 10.86 8.95
C PHE A 383 14.34 11.15 7.45
N LEU A 384 14.49 10.12 6.64
CA LEU A 384 14.19 10.20 5.22
C LEU A 384 12.73 10.61 5.06
N ASP A 385 12.54 11.81 4.52
CA ASP A 385 11.29 12.20 3.92
C ASP A 385 11.06 11.26 2.73
N PHE A 386 10.38 10.16 2.97
CA PHE A 386 9.62 9.53 1.92
C PHE A 386 8.52 10.54 1.59
N GLU A 387 8.86 11.51 0.75
CA GLU A 387 7.86 12.37 0.17
C GLU A 387 6.96 11.46 -0.66
N ASP A 388 5.75 11.23 -0.16
CA ASP A 388 4.67 10.76 -1.02
C ASP A 388 4.60 11.77 -2.17
N PRO A 389 4.91 11.41 -3.41
CA PRO A 389 4.90 12.35 -4.53
C PRO A 389 3.52 12.99 -4.75
N ARG A 390 2.51 12.55 -4.02
CA ARG A 390 1.14 13.06 -4.00
C ARG A 390 0.83 13.99 -2.82
N LYS A 391 1.74 14.15 -1.83
CA LYS A 391 1.58 15.17 -0.79
C LYS A 391 2.00 16.54 -1.32
N PRO A 392 1.18 17.59 -1.16
CA PRO A 392 1.71 18.94 -1.27
C PRO A 392 2.76 19.10 -0.15
N SER A 393 4.03 19.12 -0.51
CA SER A 393 5.13 19.43 0.40
C SER A 393 4.82 20.74 1.12
N ARG A 394 5.07 20.85 2.43
CA ARG A 394 5.29 22.15 3.06
C ARG A 394 6.34 22.84 2.20
N LYS A 395 6.00 23.99 1.63
CA LYS A 395 6.79 24.77 0.69
C LYS A 395 8.23 24.94 1.21
N ARG A 396 9.08 23.96 0.94
CA ARG A 396 10.49 24.19 0.72
C ARG A 396 10.55 24.80 -0.68
N GLU A 397 11.16 25.94 -0.83
CA GLU A 397 11.45 26.45 -2.15
C GLU A 397 12.26 25.38 -2.87
N LYS A 398 11.69 24.82 -3.92
CA LYS A 398 12.34 23.81 -4.74
C LYS A 398 13.56 24.44 -5.38
N THR A 399 14.67 23.73 -5.39
CA THR A 399 15.86 24.18 -6.13
C THR A 399 15.51 24.40 -7.59
N GLU A 400 16.25 25.22 -8.30
CA GLU A 400 16.05 25.46 -9.74
C GLU A 400 16.11 24.16 -10.54
N GLU A 401 16.98 23.20 -10.15
CA GLU A 401 17.07 21.87 -10.75
C GLU A 401 15.81 21.04 -10.52
N GLU A 402 15.27 21.03 -9.31
CA GLU A 402 14.02 20.33 -9.00
C GLU A 402 12.82 20.93 -9.77
N GLN A 403 12.79 22.23 -9.93
CA GLN A 403 11.77 22.93 -10.73
C GLN A 403 11.92 22.64 -12.23
N ALA A 404 13.15 22.56 -12.73
CA ALA A 404 13.43 22.21 -14.11
C ALA A 404 13.04 20.75 -14.40
N ASP A 405 13.31 19.83 -13.47
CA ASP A 405 12.96 18.43 -13.61
C ASP A 405 11.44 18.21 -13.61
N ILE A 406 10.72 18.90 -12.73
CA ILE A 406 9.24 18.86 -12.72
C ILE A 406 8.68 19.42 -14.04
N ARG A 407 9.21 20.54 -14.54
CA ARG A 407 8.78 21.10 -15.82
C ARG A 407 9.06 20.16 -16.97
N ARG A 408 10.23 19.50 -16.99
CA ARG A 408 10.59 18.50 -18.00
C ARG A 408 9.58 17.34 -18.01
N ARG A 409 9.30 16.73 -16.85
CA ARG A 409 8.34 15.62 -16.71
C ARG A 409 6.92 16.03 -17.09
N TRP A 410 6.51 17.23 -16.72
CA TRP A 410 5.19 17.77 -17.09
C TRP A 410 5.06 17.97 -18.60
N ASN A 411 6.09 18.50 -19.26
CA ASN A 411 6.13 18.68 -20.70
C ASN A 411 6.11 17.34 -21.43
N SER A 412 6.92 16.36 -21.00
CA SER A 412 6.92 15.00 -21.54
C SER A 412 5.53 14.35 -21.44
N ARG A 413 4.84 14.56 -20.32
CA ARG A 413 3.47 14.04 -20.15
C ARG A 413 2.48 14.72 -21.09
N LYS A 414 2.63 16.01 -21.32
CA LYS A 414 1.80 16.75 -22.27
C LYS A 414 2.02 16.24 -23.70
N GLU A 415 3.26 16.02 -24.10
CA GLU A 415 3.63 15.41 -25.37
C GLU A 415 3.03 14.00 -25.52
N TYR A 416 3.24 13.12 -24.52
CA TYR A 416 2.69 11.77 -24.50
C TYR A 416 1.16 11.74 -24.67
N ASN A 417 0.46 12.69 -24.09
CA ASN A 417 -0.99 12.79 -24.18
C ASN A 417 -1.48 13.43 -25.50
N ALA A 418 -0.61 14.13 -26.22
CA ALA A 418 -0.95 14.82 -27.46
C ALA A 418 -0.90 13.93 -28.72
N TYR A 419 -0.34 12.71 -28.63
CA TYR A 419 -0.34 11.77 -29.76
C TYR A 419 -1.76 11.41 -30.19
N GLY A 420 -1.99 11.39 -31.51
CA GLY A 420 -3.27 11.06 -32.13
C GLY A 420 -3.63 9.57 -32.07
N ASP A 421 -4.71 9.19 -32.73
CA ASP A 421 -5.25 7.81 -32.69
C ASP A 421 -4.42 6.82 -33.51
N ASP A 422 -3.55 7.30 -34.39
CA ASP A 422 -2.57 6.54 -35.16
C ASP A 422 -1.39 6.02 -34.34
N VAL A 423 -1.27 6.47 -33.07
CA VAL A 423 -0.21 6.11 -32.15
C VAL A 423 -0.77 5.50 -30.86
N LYS A 424 -0.34 4.30 -30.53
CA LYS A 424 -0.68 3.64 -29.27
C LYS A 424 0.28 4.07 -28.15
N ARG A 425 -0.28 4.52 -27.04
CA ARG A 425 0.44 4.86 -25.81
C ARG A 425 0.73 3.57 -25.01
N ILE A 426 2.00 3.25 -24.76
CA ILE A 426 2.41 1.99 -24.15
C ILE A 426 2.84 2.15 -22.71
N LEU A 427 3.67 3.14 -22.43
CA LEU A 427 4.22 3.41 -21.10
C LEU A 427 4.49 4.90 -20.94
N PHE A 428 4.15 5.43 -19.77
CA PHE A 428 4.67 6.72 -19.28
C PHE A 428 5.27 6.48 -17.89
N ASP A 429 6.55 6.75 -17.74
CA ASP A 429 7.23 6.68 -16.46
C ASP A 429 7.11 8.02 -15.71
N HIS A 430 6.46 8.01 -14.57
CA HIS A 430 6.17 9.21 -13.79
C HIS A 430 7.37 9.77 -13.04
N ASP A 431 8.37 8.94 -12.78
CA ASP A 431 9.55 9.32 -11.99
C ASP A 431 10.62 9.97 -12.86
N THR A 432 10.77 9.49 -14.08
CA THR A 432 11.77 9.99 -15.03
C THR A 432 11.19 10.93 -16.08
N GLY A 433 9.89 10.82 -16.37
CA GLY A 433 9.22 11.51 -17.46
C GLY A 433 9.48 10.87 -18.82
N GLY A 434 10.15 9.72 -18.88
CA GLY A 434 10.30 8.94 -20.09
C GLY A 434 9.02 8.25 -20.51
N TYR A 435 8.88 7.95 -21.80
CA TYR A 435 7.69 7.26 -22.30
C TYR A 435 7.96 6.39 -23.52
N VAL A 436 7.05 5.45 -23.78
CA VAL A 436 7.00 4.66 -25.00
C VAL A 436 5.67 4.87 -25.70
N VAL A 437 5.75 5.21 -26.97
CA VAL A 437 4.62 5.20 -27.90
C VAL A 437 4.99 4.37 -29.12
N ALA A 438 4.01 3.80 -29.79
CA ALA A 438 4.25 3.05 -31.02
C ALA A 438 3.17 3.34 -32.05
N HIS A 439 3.56 3.45 -33.31
CA HIS A 439 2.63 3.58 -34.41
C HIS A 439 1.64 2.40 -34.42
N ALA A 440 0.37 2.65 -34.66
CA ALA A 440 -0.68 1.63 -34.57
C ALA A 440 -0.45 0.44 -35.50
N SER A 441 0.11 0.67 -36.71
CA SER A 441 0.45 -0.41 -37.66
C SER A 441 1.47 -1.42 -37.11
N ARG A 442 2.31 -1.02 -36.17
CA ARG A 442 3.32 -1.89 -35.55
C ARG A 442 2.75 -2.82 -34.47
N ILE A 443 1.61 -2.48 -33.93
CA ILE A 443 0.95 -3.21 -32.83
C ILE A 443 -0.34 -3.89 -33.30
N ALA A 444 -0.86 -3.50 -34.48
CA ALA A 444 -2.06 -4.11 -35.05
C ALA A 444 -1.72 -5.54 -35.50
N HIS A 445 -2.17 -6.53 -34.74
CA HIS A 445 -2.04 -7.94 -35.05
C HIS A 445 -3.03 -8.32 -36.17
N GLY A 446 -2.52 -8.34 -37.44
CA GLY A 446 -3.00 -9.32 -38.42
C GLY A 446 -2.19 -10.62 -38.23
N GLU A 447 -2.37 -11.62 -39.05
CA GLU A 447 -1.63 -12.91 -39.03
C GLU A 447 -0.10 -12.70 -39.04
N THR A 448 0.50 -12.39 -37.87
CA THR A 448 1.94 -12.23 -37.70
C THR A 448 2.56 -13.57 -37.34
N SER A 449 3.70 -13.87 -37.91
CA SER A 449 4.46 -15.08 -37.56
C SER A 449 4.94 -15.03 -36.12
N GLU A 450 5.02 -16.16 -35.42
CA GLU A 450 5.54 -16.27 -34.05
C GLU A 450 6.91 -15.58 -33.86
N ASN A 451 7.72 -15.55 -34.91
CA ASN A 451 9.03 -14.89 -34.90
C ASN A 451 8.94 -13.36 -34.90
N GLU A 452 7.97 -12.78 -35.59
CA GLU A 452 7.72 -11.32 -35.60
C GLU A 452 7.18 -10.84 -34.26
N GLU A 453 6.30 -11.63 -33.66
CA GLU A 453 5.80 -11.33 -32.31
C GLU A 453 6.92 -11.37 -31.26
N LYS A 454 7.81 -12.36 -31.31
CA LYS A 454 9.00 -12.45 -30.44
C LYS A 454 9.92 -11.24 -30.62
N LYS A 455 10.11 -10.80 -31.87
CA LYS A 455 10.92 -9.63 -32.21
C LYS A 455 10.30 -8.35 -31.63
N LEU A 456 9.01 -8.12 -31.86
CA LEU A 456 8.28 -6.96 -31.35
C LEU A 456 8.32 -6.92 -29.81
N ASN A 457 8.06 -8.03 -29.13
CA ASN A 457 8.11 -8.13 -27.68
C ASN A 457 9.50 -7.78 -27.11
N LYS A 458 10.57 -8.17 -27.81
CA LYS A 458 11.94 -7.81 -27.45
C LYS A 458 12.21 -6.32 -27.60
N GLU A 459 11.80 -5.72 -28.71
CA GLU A 459 11.94 -4.28 -28.96
C GLU A 459 11.13 -3.46 -27.97
N LEU A 460 9.90 -3.87 -27.66
CA LEU A 460 9.05 -3.24 -26.64
C LEU A 460 9.68 -3.30 -25.23
N ARG A 461 10.33 -4.43 -24.89
CA ARG A 461 11.06 -4.54 -23.62
C ARG A 461 12.21 -3.54 -23.57
N MET A 462 13.03 -3.49 -24.62
CA MET A 462 14.13 -2.52 -24.72
C MET A 462 13.62 -1.08 -24.64
N ALA A 463 12.56 -0.74 -25.39
CA ALA A 463 11.94 0.57 -25.35
C ALA A 463 11.49 0.98 -23.94
N LYS A 464 10.90 0.05 -23.17
CA LYS A 464 10.47 0.29 -21.79
C LYS A 464 11.66 0.58 -20.87
N VAL A 465 12.79 -0.15 -21.00
CA VAL A 465 13.99 0.11 -20.20
C VAL A 465 14.52 1.52 -20.49
N TYR A 466 14.58 1.94 -21.75
CA TYR A 466 15.00 3.30 -22.09
C TYR A 466 14.04 4.36 -21.53
N ALA A 467 12.73 4.13 -21.59
CA ALA A 467 11.76 5.05 -21.01
C ALA A 467 11.90 5.17 -19.47
N GLN A 468 12.11 4.07 -18.77
CA GLN A 468 12.38 4.06 -17.32
C GLN A 468 13.67 4.81 -16.93
N ASN A 469 14.58 4.98 -17.89
CA ASN A 469 15.77 5.81 -17.76
C ASN A 469 15.59 7.26 -18.27
N GLY A 470 14.34 7.68 -18.52
CA GLY A 470 14.01 9.08 -18.84
C GLY A 470 14.04 9.42 -20.33
N TYR A 471 14.18 8.44 -21.21
CA TYR A 471 14.17 8.67 -22.66
C TYR A 471 12.73 8.62 -23.21
N ARG A 472 12.45 9.44 -24.23
CA ARG A 472 11.21 9.40 -25.00
C ARG A 472 11.44 8.48 -26.19
N VAL A 473 10.70 7.39 -26.26
CA VAL A 473 10.84 6.34 -27.28
C VAL A 473 9.60 6.28 -28.14
N GLU A 474 9.77 6.52 -29.44
CA GLU A 474 8.71 6.43 -30.45
C GLU A 474 9.05 5.29 -31.41
N MET A 475 8.26 4.21 -31.39
CA MET A 475 8.44 3.09 -32.29
C MET A 475 7.72 3.40 -33.62
N LEU A 476 8.50 3.47 -34.69
CA LEU A 476 8.05 3.87 -36.03
C LEU A 476 7.21 2.77 -36.73
N GLY A 477 6.34 3.17 -37.67
CA GLY A 477 5.48 2.25 -38.39
C GLY A 477 6.21 1.35 -39.41
N GLU A 478 5.48 0.40 -40.01
CA GLU A 478 6.07 -0.63 -40.90
C GLU A 478 6.41 -0.13 -42.30
N ALA A 479 5.82 0.95 -42.76
CA ALA A 479 5.99 1.40 -44.16
C ALA A 479 7.44 1.78 -44.55
N ASP A 480 8.34 1.95 -43.56
CA ASP A 480 9.72 2.41 -43.81
C ASP A 480 10.79 1.41 -43.39
N ARG A 481 10.46 0.13 -43.19
CA ARG A 481 11.32 -0.86 -42.50
C ARG A 481 12.54 -1.39 -43.26
N ASP A 482 12.57 -1.41 -44.55
CA ASP A 482 13.67 -2.06 -45.29
C ASP A 482 14.97 -1.26 -45.34
N SER A 483 14.92 0.03 -44.98
CA SER A 483 16.10 0.91 -44.95
C SER A 483 16.08 1.99 -43.82
N ALA A 484 15.10 1.98 -42.94
CA ALA A 484 14.91 3.03 -41.90
C ALA A 484 15.20 2.51 -40.49
N PRO A 485 15.56 3.39 -39.55
CA PRO A 485 15.74 3.04 -38.13
C PRO A 485 14.41 2.65 -37.46
N ASP A 486 14.49 1.77 -36.47
CA ASP A 486 13.31 1.18 -35.81
C ASP A 486 12.56 2.18 -34.89
N VAL A 487 13.25 3.21 -34.37
CA VAL A 487 12.74 4.08 -33.31
C VAL A 487 13.28 5.51 -33.40
N LEU A 488 12.55 6.46 -32.79
CA LEU A 488 13.11 7.76 -32.40
C LEU A 488 13.36 7.78 -30.90
N ILE A 489 14.55 8.16 -30.48
CA ILE A 489 14.93 8.38 -29.08
C ILE A 489 15.15 9.87 -28.86
N ASN A 490 14.27 10.49 -28.06
CA ASN A 490 14.26 11.96 -27.90
C ASN A 490 14.22 12.70 -29.26
N GLY A 491 13.51 12.15 -30.26
CA GLY A 491 13.41 12.68 -31.62
C GLY A 491 14.59 12.37 -32.54
N ILE A 492 15.58 11.61 -32.09
CA ILE A 492 16.76 11.22 -32.89
C ILE A 492 16.61 9.76 -33.37
N ARG A 493 16.95 9.50 -34.60
CA ARG A 493 16.83 8.16 -35.23
C ARG A 493 17.69 7.12 -34.52
N GLY A 494 17.07 6.06 -34.03
CA GLY A 494 17.73 5.00 -33.27
C GLY A 494 17.39 3.59 -33.75
N ASP A 495 18.31 2.67 -33.51
CA ASP A 495 18.15 1.27 -33.85
C ASP A 495 18.49 0.35 -32.68
N PHE A 496 17.58 -0.57 -32.34
CA PHE A 496 17.74 -1.52 -31.22
C PHE A 496 18.55 -2.74 -31.62
N LYS A 497 19.55 -3.08 -30.83
CA LYS A 497 20.38 -4.29 -31.02
C LYS A 497 20.52 -5.01 -29.67
N SER A 498 20.40 -6.33 -29.69
CA SER A 498 20.62 -7.17 -28.53
C SER A 498 21.63 -8.25 -28.82
N THR A 499 22.65 -8.38 -27.98
CA THR A 499 23.71 -9.36 -28.14
C THR A 499 24.40 -9.73 -26.83
N GLY A 500 24.73 -11.02 -26.68
CA GLY A 500 25.64 -11.51 -25.62
C GLY A 500 27.08 -11.69 -26.10
N SER A 501 27.35 -11.46 -27.41
CA SER A 501 28.66 -11.70 -28.02
C SER A 501 29.37 -10.40 -28.44
N SER A 502 30.62 -10.24 -28.03
CA SER A 502 31.50 -9.13 -28.42
C SER A 502 31.66 -9.00 -29.94
N ASN A 503 31.74 -10.14 -30.67
CA ASN A 503 31.96 -10.19 -32.12
C ASN A 503 30.87 -9.51 -32.96
N ASN A 504 29.67 -9.35 -32.40
CA ASN A 504 28.54 -8.80 -33.13
C ASN A 504 28.40 -7.26 -32.95
N ILE A 505 28.98 -6.68 -31.93
CA ILE A 505 28.76 -5.29 -31.53
C ILE A 505 29.13 -4.29 -32.62
N VAL A 506 30.38 -4.37 -33.12
CA VAL A 506 30.83 -3.46 -34.19
C VAL A 506 30.10 -3.72 -35.51
N LYS A 507 29.79 -4.97 -35.82
CA LYS A 507 29.02 -5.34 -37.02
C LYS A 507 27.60 -4.75 -36.97
N TYR A 508 26.93 -4.82 -35.82
CA TYR A 508 25.60 -4.28 -35.64
C TYR A 508 25.59 -2.75 -35.68
N ALA A 509 26.55 -2.09 -35.02
CA ALA A 509 26.71 -0.66 -35.10
C ALA A 509 26.95 -0.15 -36.53
N LYS A 510 27.84 -0.82 -37.27
CA LYS A 510 28.06 -0.53 -38.69
C LYS A 510 26.78 -0.64 -39.52
N LYS A 511 26.00 -1.70 -39.32
CA LYS A 511 24.74 -1.91 -40.03
C LYS A 511 23.76 -0.77 -39.71
N ALA A 512 23.60 -0.42 -38.43
CA ALA A 512 22.71 0.62 -38.00
C ALA A 512 23.09 2.00 -38.58
N PHE A 513 24.35 2.41 -38.43
CA PHE A 513 24.79 3.72 -38.89
C PHE A 513 24.86 3.85 -40.42
N GLN A 514 25.42 2.84 -41.12
CA GLN A 514 25.73 2.95 -42.54
C GLN A 514 24.61 2.46 -43.47
N LYS A 515 23.77 1.51 -42.99
CA LYS A 515 22.73 0.89 -43.85
C LYS A 515 21.33 1.35 -43.45
N GLN A 516 21.07 1.59 -42.16
CA GLN A 516 19.75 1.94 -41.63
C GLN A 516 19.62 3.44 -41.34
N GLY A 517 20.69 4.24 -41.50
CA GLY A 517 20.64 5.69 -41.28
C GLY A 517 20.32 6.09 -39.85
N ALA A 518 20.67 5.25 -38.88
CA ALA A 518 20.49 5.56 -37.47
C ALA A 518 21.62 6.48 -36.99
N ASP A 519 21.29 7.47 -36.17
CA ASP A 519 22.24 8.36 -35.48
C ASP A 519 22.61 7.80 -34.10
N ILE A 520 21.78 6.90 -33.57
CA ILE A 520 21.94 6.25 -32.27
C ILE A 520 21.82 4.73 -32.44
N VAL A 521 22.69 3.99 -31.78
CA VAL A 521 22.53 2.53 -31.60
C VAL A 521 22.37 2.22 -30.13
N LEU A 522 21.32 1.44 -29.82
CA LEU A 522 20.91 1.09 -28.47
C LEU A 522 21.11 -0.40 -28.24
N PHE A 523 22.10 -0.76 -27.42
CA PHE A 523 22.45 -2.15 -27.15
C PHE A 523 21.80 -2.66 -25.85
N GLU A 524 21.14 -3.82 -25.94
CA GLU A 524 20.88 -4.70 -24.82
C GLU A 524 22.00 -5.74 -24.75
N ILE A 525 22.74 -5.78 -23.67
CA ILE A 525 23.87 -6.68 -23.43
C ILE A 525 23.48 -7.70 -22.35
N ASP A 526 23.75 -8.98 -22.57
CA ASP A 526 23.43 -10.02 -21.60
C ASP A 526 24.19 -9.82 -20.29
N ALA A 527 25.52 -9.68 -20.37
CA ALA A 527 26.39 -9.36 -19.23
C ALA A 527 27.62 -8.58 -19.72
N MET A 528 28.07 -7.60 -18.95
CA MET A 528 29.22 -6.79 -19.32
C MET A 528 30.54 -7.53 -19.07
N THR A 529 31.34 -7.67 -20.11
CA THR A 529 32.72 -8.18 -20.05
C THR A 529 33.70 -7.13 -20.57
N ARG A 530 34.99 -7.31 -20.28
CA ARG A 530 36.05 -6.42 -20.79
C ARG A 530 36.07 -6.35 -22.31
N ASP A 531 35.86 -7.49 -22.97
CA ASP A 531 35.84 -7.60 -24.44
C ASP A 531 34.63 -6.89 -25.03
N ILE A 532 33.43 -7.07 -24.44
CA ILE A 532 32.22 -6.38 -24.85
C ILE A 532 32.39 -4.87 -24.72
N TYR A 533 32.92 -4.38 -23.60
CA TYR A 533 33.15 -2.95 -23.40
C TYR A 533 34.14 -2.39 -24.42
N SER A 534 35.24 -3.11 -24.73
CA SER A 534 36.20 -2.73 -25.76
C SER A 534 35.53 -2.62 -27.14
N GLU A 535 34.66 -3.56 -27.50
CA GLU A 535 33.95 -3.53 -28.79
C GLU A 535 32.89 -2.41 -28.86
N LEU A 536 32.23 -2.10 -27.74
CA LEU A 536 31.34 -0.94 -27.67
C LEU A 536 32.09 0.39 -27.91
N LEU A 537 33.30 0.56 -27.36
CA LEU A 537 34.16 1.71 -27.63
C LEU A 537 34.61 1.76 -29.13
N LYS A 538 34.84 0.61 -29.77
CA LYS A 538 35.11 0.54 -31.21
C LYS A 538 33.87 0.87 -32.04
N ALA A 539 32.69 0.46 -31.58
CA ALA A 539 31.41 0.77 -32.23
C ALA A 539 31.15 2.29 -32.24
N LYS A 540 31.42 2.99 -31.15
CA LYS A 540 31.34 4.46 -31.07
C LYS A 540 32.17 5.16 -32.14
N LYS A 541 33.37 4.62 -32.48
CA LYS A 541 34.25 5.18 -33.51
C LYS A 541 33.73 4.97 -34.96
N LYS A 542 32.64 4.23 -35.17
CA LYS A 542 32.05 3.98 -36.49
C LYS A 542 31.03 5.03 -36.94
N GLY A 543 30.72 5.97 -36.13
CA GLY A 543 29.77 7.09 -36.32
C GLY A 543 28.58 6.99 -35.38
N GLY A 544 28.02 8.13 -35.01
CA GLY A 544 26.83 8.22 -34.14
C GLY A 544 27.08 7.94 -32.66
N ARG A 545 25.98 7.95 -31.90
CA ARG A 545 25.98 7.75 -30.45
C ARG A 545 25.68 6.29 -30.12
N VAL A 546 26.36 5.75 -29.12
CA VAL A 546 26.19 4.38 -28.67
C VAL A 546 25.68 4.38 -27.24
N PHE A 547 24.52 3.78 -27.05
CA PHE A 547 23.93 3.56 -25.74
C PHE A 547 23.88 2.06 -25.46
N TYR A 548 24.01 1.70 -24.20
CA TYR A 548 23.86 0.30 -23.79
C TYR A 548 23.29 0.20 -22.38
N TYR A 549 22.68 -0.94 -22.09
CA TYR A 549 22.38 -1.40 -20.74
C TYR A 549 22.63 -2.93 -20.68
N THR A 550 22.81 -3.44 -19.46
CA THR A 550 22.88 -4.89 -19.25
C THR A 550 21.55 -5.40 -18.71
N LYS A 551 21.21 -6.66 -19.02
CA LYS A 551 19.98 -7.29 -18.48
C LYS A 551 19.97 -7.40 -16.95
N GLU A 552 21.14 -7.24 -16.30
CA GLU A 552 21.26 -7.31 -14.85
C GLU A 552 20.87 -6.01 -14.15
N ASP A 553 21.23 -4.85 -14.71
CA ASP A 553 21.03 -3.56 -14.03
C ASP A 553 20.01 -2.66 -14.72
N GLU A 554 19.69 -2.89 -15.98
CA GLU A 554 18.77 -2.09 -16.79
C GLU A 554 19.03 -0.57 -16.76
N LEU A 555 20.25 -0.16 -16.38
CA LEU A 555 20.67 1.24 -16.41
C LEU A 555 21.27 1.57 -17.76
N VAL A 556 20.74 2.62 -18.39
CA VAL A 556 21.22 3.08 -19.70
C VAL A 556 22.46 3.93 -19.52
N HIS A 557 23.53 3.52 -20.23
CA HIS A 557 24.80 4.22 -20.31
C HIS A 557 25.01 4.76 -21.72
N GLU A 558 25.51 5.98 -21.83
CA GLU A 558 26.03 6.55 -23.07
C GLU A 558 27.55 6.49 -23.06
N LEU A 559 28.16 6.06 -24.16
CA LEU A 559 29.62 5.96 -24.33
C LEU A 559 30.21 7.24 -24.88
#